data_b8fe3a00a3090f79cde852cf993130f4
#
_entry.id   b8fe3a00a3090f79cde852cf993130f4
#
_cell.length_a   1.000
_cell.length_b   1.000
_cell.length_c   1.000
_cell.angle_alpha   90.00
_cell.angle_beta   90.00
_cell.angle_gamma   90.00
#
_symmetry.space_group_name_H-M   'P 1'
#
loop_
_entity.id
_entity.type
_entity.pdbx_description
1 polymer ?
#
loop_
_entity_poly.entity_id
_entity_poly.type
_entity_poly.pdbx_seq_one_letter_code
_entity_poly.pdbx_strand_id
1 'polypeptide(L)' 'MSERIVLRVNGMTCNHCVSHVTQALQAVAGVTAAQVSLERGEAVVEGEADAQQLVAAVKAAGYEASPLS' A
#
# COMPACT_ATOMS: atom_id res chain seq x y z
N MET A 1 14.06 0.77 13.71
CA MET A 1 13.55 -0.57 13.40
C MET A 1 12.42 -0.44 12.40
N SER A 2 12.37 -1.36 11.43
CA SER A 2 11.28 -1.31 10.45
C SER A 2 10.01 -1.90 11.05
N GLU A 3 8.91 -1.30 10.71
CA GLU A 3 7.59 -1.76 11.13
C GLU A 3 6.86 -2.30 9.93
N ARG A 4 5.95 -3.22 10.19
CA ARG A 4 5.10 -3.78 9.14
C ARG A 4 3.70 -3.22 9.30
N ILE A 5 3.17 -2.68 8.20
CA ILE A 5 1.82 -2.15 8.16
C ILE A 5 1.07 -2.92 7.08
N VAL A 6 -0.09 -3.46 7.44
CA VAL A 6 -0.94 -4.17 6.49
C VAL A 6 -2.14 -3.30 6.19
N LEU A 7 -2.39 -3.08 4.91
CA LEU A 7 -3.51 -2.29 4.44
C LEU A 7 -4.44 -3.16 3.61
N ARG A 8 -5.74 -2.92 3.74
CA ARG A 8 -6.69 -3.47 2.78
C ARG A 8 -6.84 -2.46 1.65
N VAL A 9 -6.70 -2.92 0.42
CA VAL A 9 -6.80 -2.06 -0.77
C VAL A 9 -7.97 -2.54 -1.61
N ASN A 10 -8.88 -1.63 -1.90
CA ASN A 10 -10.04 -1.91 -2.73
C ASN A 10 -9.90 -1.24 -4.09
N GLY A 11 -10.50 -1.86 -5.11
CA GLY A 11 -10.47 -1.31 -6.45
C GLY A 11 -9.41 -1.90 -7.37
N MET A 12 -8.56 -2.78 -6.85
CA MET A 12 -7.60 -3.48 -7.68
C MET A 12 -8.31 -4.60 -8.45
N THR A 13 -8.24 -4.55 -9.77
CA THR A 13 -8.93 -5.53 -10.62
C THR A 13 -7.97 -6.30 -11.52
N CYS A 14 -6.70 -5.90 -11.60
CA CYS A 14 -5.72 -6.52 -12.47
C CYS A 14 -4.30 -6.23 -11.97
N ASN A 15 -3.33 -6.85 -12.63
CA ASN A 15 -1.92 -6.68 -12.25
C ASN A 15 -1.43 -5.24 -12.44
N HIS A 16 -2.00 -4.51 -13.39
CA HIS A 16 -1.66 -3.10 -13.55
C HIS A 16 -2.00 -2.29 -12.31
N CYS A 17 -3.13 -2.60 -11.70
CA CYS A 17 -3.53 -1.95 -10.46
C CYS A 17 -2.53 -2.25 -9.35
N VAL A 18 -2.09 -3.51 -9.26
CA VAL A 18 -1.08 -3.91 -8.28
C VAL A 18 0.19 -3.10 -8.46
N SER A 19 0.65 -2.94 -9.70
CA SER A 19 1.86 -2.15 -10.00
C SER A 19 1.68 -0.70 -9.57
N HIS A 20 0.54 -0.10 -9.87
CA HIS A 20 0.29 1.29 -9.51
C HIS A 20 0.29 1.49 -8.00
N VAL A 21 -0.37 0.59 -7.28
CA VAL A 21 -0.42 0.66 -5.82
C VAL A 21 0.98 0.45 -5.23
N THR A 22 1.71 -0.52 -5.75
CA THR A 22 3.08 -0.78 -5.29
C THR A 22 3.96 0.45 -5.46
N GLN A 23 3.91 1.08 -6.64
CA GLN A 23 4.70 2.27 -6.91
C GLN A 23 4.29 3.43 -6.00
N ALA A 24 3.00 3.60 -5.78
CA ALA A 24 2.51 4.65 -4.91
C ALA A 24 3.03 4.48 -3.48
N LEU A 25 3.01 3.25 -2.99
CA LEU A 25 3.50 2.95 -1.64
C LEU A 25 5.01 3.14 -1.54
N GLN A 26 5.75 2.70 -2.55
CA GLN A 26 7.21 2.83 -2.57
C GLN A 26 7.65 4.29 -2.63
N ALA A 27 6.80 5.16 -3.15
CA ALA A 27 7.12 6.59 -3.23
C ALA A 27 6.97 7.31 -1.89
N VAL A 28 6.34 6.67 -0.91
CA VAL A 28 6.18 7.28 0.42
C VAL A 28 7.50 7.26 1.17
N ALA A 29 7.88 8.40 1.74
CA ALA A 29 9.11 8.50 2.50
C ALA A 29 9.08 7.54 3.69
N GLY A 30 10.18 6.84 3.91
CA GLY A 30 10.31 5.89 5.01
C GLY A 30 9.95 4.46 4.63
N VAL A 31 9.35 4.23 3.48
CA VAL A 31 9.02 2.87 3.03
C VAL A 31 10.27 2.19 2.50
N THR A 32 10.59 1.02 3.04
CA THR A 32 11.73 0.21 2.61
C THR A 32 11.30 -0.94 1.71
N ALA A 33 10.07 -1.43 1.87
CA ALA A 33 9.55 -2.50 1.03
C ALA A 33 8.03 -2.40 0.98
N ALA A 34 7.46 -2.78 -0.15
CA ALA A 34 6.02 -2.85 -0.31
C ALA A 34 5.66 -4.06 -1.15
N GLN A 35 4.72 -4.85 -0.67
CA GLN A 35 4.21 -6.01 -1.39
C GLN A 35 2.69 -5.92 -1.44
N VAL A 36 2.14 -6.09 -2.63
CA VAL A 36 0.70 -6.00 -2.84
C VAL A 36 0.20 -7.33 -3.37
N SER A 37 -0.88 -7.82 -2.77
CA SER A 37 -1.52 -9.06 -3.18
C SER A 37 -2.88 -8.76 -3.81
N LEU A 38 -3.03 -9.11 -5.07
CA LEU A 38 -4.30 -8.94 -5.77
C LEU A 38 -5.36 -9.89 -5.22
N GLU A 39 -4.97 -11.11 -4.94
CA GLU A 39 -5.91 -12.13 -4.44
C GLU A 39 -6.52 -11.74 -3.10
N ARG A 40 -5.71 -11.19 -2.23
CA ARG A 40 -6.16 -10.81 -0.89
C ARG A 40 -6.69 -9.39 -0.82
N GLY A 41 -6.40 -8.59 -1.84
CA GLY A 41 -6.74 -7.17 -1.79
C GLY A 41 -6.01 -6.46 -0.66
N GLU A 42 -4.76 -6.84 -0.41
CA GLU A 42 -3.97 -6.31 0.71
C GLU A 42 -2.62 -5.84 0.23
N ALA A 43 -2.07 -4.90 0.98
CA ALA A 43 -0.72 -4.43 0.78
C ALA A 43 0.03 -4.53 2.11
N VAL A 44 1.22 -5.11 2.06
CA VAL A 44 2.10 -5.19 3.23
C VAL A 44 3.26 -4.24 2.98
N VAL A 45 3.43 -3.28 3.87
CA VAL A 45 4.45 -2.25 3.75
C VAL A 45 5.38 -2.35 4.95
N GLU A 46 6.68 -2.31 4.69
CA GLU A 46 7.69 -2.28 5.73
C GLU A 46 8.43 -0.96 5.67
N GLY A 47 8.79 -0.45 6.84
CA GLY A 47 9.53 0.79 6.94
C GLY A 47 9.01 1.65 8.06
N GLU A 48 9.41 2.92 8.05
CA GLU A 48 9.02 3.89 9.07
C GLU A 48 8.03 4.92 8.53
N ALA A 49 7.04 4.44 7.81
CA ALA A 49 6.00 5.29 7.25
C ALA A 49 4.73 5.20 8.10
N ASP A 50 3.95 6.27 8.06
CA ASP A 50 2.68 6.33 8.76
C ASP A 50 1.59 5.64 7.93
N ALA A 51 0.69 4.91 8.61
CA ALA A 51 -0.42 4.28 7.92
C ALA A 51 -1.27 5.30 7.17
N GLN A 52 -1.46 6.50 7.75
CA GLN A 52 -2.23 7.55 7.10
C GLN A 52 -1.58 8.02 5.81
N GLN A 53 -0.25 8.11 5.79
CA GLN A 53 0.46 8.49 4.57
C GLN A 53 0.33 7.42 3.48
N LEU A 54 0.35 6.15 3.89
CA LEU A 54 0.19 5.05 2.96
C LEU A 54 -1.21 5.03 2.36
N VAL A 55 -2.23 5.23 3.21
CA VAL A 55 -3.60 5.32 2.75
C VAL A 55 -3.77 6.47 1.77
N ALA A 56 -3.21 7.63 2.09
CA ALA A 56 -3.29 8.79 1.22
C ALA A 56 -2.61 8.53 -0.12
N ALA A 57 -1.48 7.84 -0.13
CA ALA A 57 -0.76 7.50 -1.37
C ALA A 57 -1.61 6.58 -2.25
N VAL A 58 -2.26 5.59 -1.66
CA VAL A 58 -3.12 4.66 -2.40
C VAL A 58 -4.32 5.40 -2.96
N LYS A 59 -4.93 6.29 -2.18
CA LYS A 59 -6.06 7.10 -2.65
C LYS A 59 -5.65 8.01 -3.80
N ALA A 60 -4.47 8.59 -3.72
CA ALA A 60 -3.96 9.44 -4.79
C ALA A 60 -3.76 8.66 -6.10
N ALA A 61 -3.50 7.36 -5.99
CA ALA A 61 -3.37 6.49 -7.15
C ALA A 61 -4.73 6.05 -7.73
N GLY A 62 -5.84 6.40 -7.06
CA GLY A 62 -7.18 6.09 -7.55
C GLY A 62 -7.83 4.88 -6.90
N TYR A 63 -7.30 4.41 -5.78
CA TYR A 63 -7.83 3.24 -5.07
C TYR A 63 -8.24 3.64 -3.66
N GLU A 64 -8.86 2.71 -2.94
CA GLU A 64 -9.19 2.91 -1.55
C GLU A 64 -8.36 1.99 -0.68
N ALA A 65 -7.95 2.47 0.49
CA ALA A 65 -7.17 1.70 1.43
C ALA A 65 -7.63 1.96 2.85
N SER A 66 -7.51 0.92 3.67
CA SER A 66 -7.79 1.00 5.10
C SER A 66 -6.72 0.22 5.85
N PRO A 67 -6.22 0.73 6.97
CA PRO A 67 -5.25 -0.04 7.75
C PRO A 67 -5.92 -1.24 8.40
N LEU A 68 -5.23 -2.40 8.34
CA LEU A 68 -5.68 -3.62 8.99
C LEU A 68 -4.93 -3.89 10.29
N SER A 69 -3.78 -3.25 10.44
CA SER A 69 -2.99 -3.45 11.66
C SER A 69 -2.27 -2.17 12.06
#